data_45b8b7ee98b3d4a04c0d35d57bbcf2d2
#
_entry.id   45b8b7ee98b3d4a04c0d35d57bbcf2d2
#
_cell.length_a   1.000
_cell.length_b   1.000
_cell.length_c   1.000
_cell.angle_alpha   90.00
_cell.angle_beta   90.00
_cell.angle_gamma   90.00
#
_symmetry.space_group_name_H-M   'P 1'
#
loop_
_entity.id
_entity.type
_entity.pdbx_description
1 polymer ?
#
loop_
_entity_poly.entity_id
_entity_poly.type
_entity_poly.pdbx_seq_one_letter_code
_entity_poly.pdbx_strand_id
1 'polypeptide(L)'
;MNKFTFFDLRVYQESKALVKEVYKLLKKFPKFEVYALGDQLRRAVISVPSNIAEGSGRFSIKEKIHFIEIAYGSLAELLCQLDIAYDLDYITKEEFENEQERINVIVNKCRVCVPLLKSNYNPLTANP
;
A
#
# COMPACT_ATOMS: atom_id res chain seq x y z
N MET A 1 1.30 -25.80 7.19
CA MET A 1 1.53 -25.21 5.88
C MET A 1 0.43 -24.18 5.56
N ASN A 2 0.83 -23.02 5.12
CA ASN A 2 -0.10 -21.95 4.84
C ASN A 2 -0.74 -22.14 3.47
N LYS A 3 -2.07 -22.01 3.41
CA LYS A 3 -2.82 -22.13 2.14
C LYS A 3 -2.87 -20.84 1.35
N PHE A 4 -2.53 -19.70 1.98
CA PHE A 4 -2.52 -18.40 1.30
C PHE A 4 -1.13 -18.09 0.78
N THR A 5 -1.04 -17.69 -0.47
CA THR A 5 0.23 -17.46 -1.16
C THR A 5 0.70 -16.01 -1.11
N PHE A 6 -0.11 -15.07 -0.56
CA PHE A 6 0.27 -13.66 -0.54
C PHE A 6 1.57 -13.40 0.23
N PHE A 7 1.92 -14.24 1.20
CA PHE A 7 3.16 -14.10 1.95
C PHE A 7 4.40 -14.13 1.04
N ASP A 8 4.33 -14.83 -0.07
CA ASP A 8 5.43 -14.97 -1.03
C ASP A 8 5.46 -13.84 -2.06
N LEU A 9 4.44 -12.98 -2.10
CA LEU A 9 4.41 -11.88 -3.04
C LEU A 9 5.40 -10.80 -2.64
N ARG A 10 6.23 -10.39 -3.59
CA ARG A 10 7.23 -9.35 -3.39
C ARG A 10 6.59 -8.02 -2.99
N VAL A 11 5.50 -7.66 -3.66
CA VAL A 11 4.74 -6.44 -3.37
C VAL A 11 4.18 -6.44 -1.95
N TYR A 12 3.77 -7.59 -1.44
CA TYR A 12 3.32 -7.74 -0.05
C TYR A 12 4.49 -7.51 0.92
N GLN A 13 5.64 -8.13 0.67
CA GLN A 13 6.83 -7.97 1.51
C GLN A 13 7.30 -6.51 1.53
N GLU A 14 7.30 -5.85 0.40
CA GLU A 14 7.67 -4.43 0.30
C GLU A 14 6.66 -3.52 1.02
N SER A 15 5.38 -3.83 0.94
CA SER A 15 4.36 -3.05 1.66
C SER A 15 4.46 -3.24 3.17
N LYS A 16 4.84 -4.41 3.65
CA LYS A 16 5.13 -4.64 5.07
C LYS A 16 6.35 -3.84 5.53
N ALA A 17 7.40 -3.79 4.71
CA ALA A 17 8.57 -2.98 5.01
C ALA A 17 8.19 -1.50 5.10
N LEU A 18 7.32 -1.02 4.22
CA LEU A 18 6.79 0.34 4.27
C LEU A 18 6.04 0.61 5.59
N VAL A 19 5.24 -0.34 6.06
CA VAL A 19 4.55 -0.24 7.36
C VAL A 19 5.56 -0.02 8.48
N LYS A 20 6.62 -0.82 8.52
CA LYS A 20 7.64 -0.70 9.56
C LYS A 20 8.31 0.67 9.53
N GLU A 21 8.65 1.17 8.35
CA GLU A 21 9.31 2.47 8.22
C GLU A 21 8.38 3.62 8.63
N VAL A 22 7.12 3.59 8.23
CA VAL A 22 6.15 4.61 8.63
C VAL A 22 5.95 4.60 10.15
N TYR A 23 5.85 3.43 10.76
CA TYR A 23 5.72 3.34 12.23
C TYR A 23 6.93 3.92 12.95
N LYS A 24 8.15 3.76 12.41
CA LYS A 24 9.34 4.40 12.97
C LYS A 24 9.24 5.91 12.90
N LEU A 25 8.76 6.46 11.79
CA LEU A 25 8.59 7.91 11.63
C LEU A 25 7.53 8.45 12.61
N LEU A 26 6.46 7.69 12.84
CA LEU A 26 5.38 8.12 13.75
C LEU A 26 5.86 8.35 15.18
N LYS A 27 6.91 7.68 15.61
CA LYS A 27 7.50 7.89 16.94
C LYS A 27 8.06 9.30 17.13
N LYS A 28 8.37 10.01 16.04
CA LYS A 28 8.90 11.37 16.03
C LYS A 28 7.80 12.43 16.08
N PHE A 29 6.56 12.04 15.81
CA PHE A 29 5.44 12.97 15.74
C PHE A 29 5.07 13.50 17.13
N PRO A 30 4.58 14.75 17.23
CA PRO A 30 4.05 15.26 18.48
C PRO A 30 2.88 14.41 19.00
N LYS A 31 2.73 14.32 20.32
CA LYS A 31 1.69 13.49 20.93
C LYS A 31 0.29 13.88 20.50
N PHE A 32 0.03 15.16 20.22
CA PHE A 32 -1.31 15.60 19.80
C PHE A 32 -1.70 15.07 18.41
N GLU A 33 -0.74 14.59 17.61
CA GLU A 33 -1.03 14.01 16.30
C GLU A 33 -1.36 12.51 16.34
N VAL A 34 -1.25 11.86 17.49
CA VAL A 34 -1.49 10.40 17.61
C VAL A 34 -2.89 10.02 17.12
N TYR A 35 -3.90 10.82 17.44
CA TYR A 35 -5.29 10.59 17.05
C TYR A 35 -5.72 11.43 15.85
N ALA A 36 -4.82 12.13 15.21
CA ALA A 36 -5.08 12.95 14.03
C ALA A 36 -4.25 12.45 12.84
N LEU A 37 -3.22 13.19 12.43
CA LEU A 37 -2.39 12.82 11.28
C LEU A 37 -1.72 11.45 11.49
N GLY A 38 -1.26 11.15 12.68
CA GLY A 38 -0.66 9.85 13.01
C GLY A 38 -1.62 8.69 12.78
N ASP A 39 -2.87 8.84 13.17
CA ASP A 39 -3.89 7.81 12.97
C ASP A 39 -4.18 7.59 11.48
N GLN A 40 -4.27 8.67 10.72
CA GLN A 40 -4.48 8.59 9.26
C GLN A 40 -3.33 7.88 8.56
N LEU A 41 -2.09 8.17 8.94
CA LEU A 41 -0.91 7.49 8.40
C LEU A 41 -0.93 5.99 8.70
N ARG A 42 -1.26 5.62 9.93
CA ARG A 42 -1.37 4.21 10.31
C ARG A 42 -2.41 3.49 9.48
N ARG A 43 -3.59 4.07 9.32
CA ARG A 43 -4.69 3.48 8.56
C ARG A 43 -4.31 3.31 7.09
N ALA A 44 -3.74 4.35 6.49
CA ALA A 44 -3.35 4.32 5.08
C ALA A 44 -2.27 3.27 4.82
N VAL A 45 -1.21 3.24 5.63
CA VAL A 45 -0.10 2.32 5.39
C VAL A 45 -0.49 0.85 5.63
N ILE A 46 -1.31 0.57 6.64
CA ILE A 46 -1.82 -0.80 6.90
C ILE A 46 -2.76 -1.25 5.78
N SER A 47 -3.52 -0.33 5.21
CA SER A 47 -4.44 -0.63 4.10
C SER A 47 -3.71 -1.22 2.88
N VAL A 48 -2.44 -0.86 2.65
CA VAL A 48 -1.69 -1.34 1.48
C VAL A 48 -1.48 -2.86 1.53
N PRO A 49 -0.79 -3.44 2.52
CA PRO A 49 -0.62 -4.89 2.56
C PRO A 49 -1.94 -5.63 2.77
N SER A 50 -2.88 -5.03 3.51
CA SER A 50 -4.19 -5.65 3.77
C SER A 50 -4.96 -5.87 2.47
N ASN A 51 -4.98 -4.89 1.58
CA ASN A 51 -5.68 -5.02 0.30
C ASN A 51 -4.94 -5.90 -0.70
N ILE A 52 -3.61 -5.91 -0.67
CA ILE A 52 -2.83 -6.85 -1.48
C ILE A 52 -3.16 -8.30 -1.07
N ALA A 53 -3.17 -8.58 0.22
CA ALA A 53 -3.51 -9.90 0.74
C ALA A 53 -4.95 -10.28 0.40
N GLU A 54 -5.89 -9.37 0.62
CA GLU A 54 -7.32 -9.58 0.32
C GLU A 54 -7.53 -9.88 -1.16
N GLY A 55 -6.91 -9.09 -2.03
CA GLY A 55 -7.03 -9.28 -3.48
C GLY A 55 -6.43 -10.59 -3.96
N SER A 56 -5.33 -11.03 -3.35
CA SER A 56 -4.71 -12.30 -3.72
C SER A 56 -5.59 -13.49 -3.40
N GLY A 57 -6.47 -13.36 -2.41
CA GLY A 57 -7.41 -14.41 -2.00
C GLY A 57 -8.73 -14.41 -2.77
N ARG A 58 -8.95 -13.44 -3.65
CA ARG A 58 -10.17 -13.40 -4.47
C ARG A 58 -10.05 -14.32 -5.67
N PHE A 59 -11.18 -14.90 -6.11
CA PHE A 59 -11.19 -15.83 -7.23
C PHE A 59 -11.32 -15.15 -8.57
N SER A 60 -12.09 -14.04 -8.66
CA SER A 60 -12.27 -13.34 -9.93
C SER A 60 -11.17 -12.33 -10.17
N ILE A 61 -10.80 -12.16 -11.44
CA ILE A 61 -9.82 -11.16 -11.86
C ILE A 61 -10.32 -9.75 -11.58
N LYS A 62 -11.61 -9.51 -11.79
CA LYS A 62 -12.25 -8.23 -11.48
C LYS A 62 -12.06 -7.84 -10.02
N GLU A 63 -12.28 -8.79 -9.10
CA GLU A 63 -12.09 -8.57 -7.67
C GLU A 63 -10.62 -8.35 -7.32
N LYS A 64 -9.71 -9.10 -7.92
CA LYS A 64 -8.27 -8.91 -7.72
C LYS A 64 -7.85 -7.49 -8.11
N ILE A 65 -8.30 -7.01 -9.25
CA ILE A 65 -8.00 -5.64 -9.73
C ILE A 65 -8.59 -4.61 -8.77
N HIS A 66 -9.82 -4.83 -8.31
CA HIS A 66 -10.48 -3.93 -7.36
C HIS A 66 -9.63 -3.70 -6.10
N PHE A 67 -9.12 -4.76 -5.50
CA PHE A 67 -8.29 -4.64 -4.30
C PHE A 67 -6.91 -4.03 -4.57
N ILE A 68 -6.34 -4.26 -5.75
CA ILE A 68 -5.11 -3.58 -6.17
C ILE A 68 -5.36 -2.07 -6.29
N GLU A 69 -6.49 -1.67 -6.86
CA GLU A 69 -6.85 -0.26 -6.98
C GLU A 69 -7.05 0.41 -5.61
N ILE A 70 -7.63 -0.30 -4.64
CA ILE A 70 -7.73 0.21 -3.27
C ILE A 70 -6.34 0.41 -2.67
N ALA A 71 -5.45 -0.56 -2.83
CA ALA A 71 -4.07 -0.46 -2.35
C ALA A 71 -3.35 0.74 -3.00
N TYR A 72 -3.54 0.92 -4.30
CA TYR A 72 -2.97 2.06 -5.05
C TYR A 72 -3.48 3.40 -4.48
N GLY A 73 -4.78 3.51 -4.23
CA GLY A 73 -5.37 4.70 -3.60
C GLY A 73 -4.82 4.97 -2.21
N SER A 74 -4.59 3.91 -1.43
CA SER A 74 -3.99 4.03 -0.10
C SER A 74 -2.55 4.52 -0.16
N LEU A 75 -1.79 4.13 -1.18
CA LEU A 75 -0.43 4.63 -1.40
C LEU A 75 -0.43 6.12 -1.74
N ALA A 76 -1.37 6.57 -2.57
CA ALA A 76 -1.51 8.00 -2.90
C ALA A 76 -1.86 8.81 -1.66
N GLU A 77 -2.80 8.32 -0.84
CA GLU A 77 -3.19 8.95 0.42
C GLU A 77 -2.01 9.03 1.38
N LEU A 78 -1.26 7.94 1.53
CA LEU A 78 -0.08 7.89 2.38
C LEU A 78 0.97 8.91 1.95
N LEU A 79 1.25 9.00 0.64
CA LEU A 79 2.22 9.96 0.12
C LEU A 79 1.80 11.40 0.41
N CYS A 80 0.51 11.70 0.24
CA CYS A 80 -0.05 13.01 0.59
C CYS A 80 0.16 13.33 2.07
N GLN A 81 -0.11 12.38 2.95
CA GLN A 81 0.03 12.57 4.40
C GLN A 81 1.49 12.73 4.81
N LEU A 82 2.42 12.01 4.18
CA LEU A 82 3.86 12.17 4.42
C LEU A 82 4.35 13.53 3.93
N ASP A 83 3.83 14.02 2.83
CA ASP A 83 4.15 15.36 2.32
C ASP A 83 3.70 16.44 3.33
N ILE A 84 2.51 16.28 3.91
CA ILE A 84 2.01 17.16 4.96
C ILE A 84 2.92 17.09 6.19
N ALA A 85 3.32 15.88 6.60
CA ALA A 85 4.22 15.70 7.74
C ALA A 85 5.57 16.38 7.51
N TYR A 86 6.07 16.35 6.29
CA TYR A 86 7.29 17.06 5.90
C TYR A 86 7.09 18.58 6.02
N ASP A 87 5.99 19.11 5.50
CA ASP A 87 5.67 20.54 5.59
C ASP A 87 5.56 21.01 7.05
N LEU A 88 5.10 20.13 7.93
CA LEU A 88 4.97 20.43 9.37
C LEU A 88 6.27 20.19 10.15
N ASP A 89 7.35 19.85 9.46
CA ASP A 89 8.67 19.56 10.06
C ASP A 89 8.68 18.36 11.03
N TYR A 90 7.72 17.44 10.87
CA TYR A 90 7.70 16.20 11.67
C TYR A 90 8.70 15.16 11.15
N ILE A 91 9.02 15.21 9.88
CA ILE A 91 10.00 14.35 9.23
C ILE A 91 10.94 15.18 8.38
N THR A 92 12.16 14.68 8.15
CA THR A 92 13.16 15.35 7.34
C THR A 92 12.90 15.13 5.85
N LYS A 93 13.54 15.94 5.01
CA LYS A 93 13.50 15.77 3.56
C LYS A 93 13.98 14.38 3.15
N GLU A 94 15.09 13.93 3.74
CA GLU A 94 15.64 12.61 3.47
C GLU A 94 14.65 11.50 3.82
N GLU A 95 14.01 11.59 4.98
CA GLU A 95 13.00 10.64 5.41
C GLU A 95 11.82 10.61 4.44
N PHE A 96 11.34 11.77 4.03
CA PHE A 96 10.27 11.86 3.04
C PHE A 96 10.65 11.22 1.71
N GLU A 97 11.84 11.55 1.18
CA GLU A 97 12.31 11.03 -0.10
C GLU A 97 12.51 9.50 -0.06
N ASN A 98 13.00 8.97 1.05
CA ASN A 98 13.17 7.52 1.22
C ASN A 98 11.82 6.80 1.15
N GLU A 99 10.80 7.33 1.81
CA GLU A 99 9.48 6.73 1.80
C GLU A 99 8.79 6.92 0.44
N GLN A 100 8.99 8.06 -0.21
CA GLN A 100 8.50 8.29 -1.57
C GLN A 100 9.06 7.24 -2.54
N GLU A 101 10.34 6.92 -2.43
CA GLU A 101 10.97 5.89 -3.26
C GLU A 101 10.37 4.50 -3.00
N ARG A 102 10.17 4.13 -1.73
CA ARG A 102 9.52 2.87 -1.35
C ARG A 102 8.10 2.78 -1.91
N ILE A 103 7.35 3.86 -1.80
CA ILE A 103 5.99 3.96 -2.34
C ILE A 103 6.01 3.78 -3.85
N ASN A 104 6.92 4.46 -4.55
CA ASN A 104 7.03 4.38 -6.02
C ASN A 104 7.32 2.96 -6.50
N VAL A 105 8.14 2.20 -5.80
CA VAL A 105 8.41 0.79 -6.12
C VAL A 105 7.11 -0.03 -6.06
N ILE A 106 6.32 0.14 -5.01
CA ILE A 106 5.05 -0.58 -4.85
C ILE A 106 4.03 -0.13 -5.90
N VAL A 107 3.93 1.18 -6.13
CA VAL A 107 3.04 1.76 -7.15
C VAL A 107 3.33 1.16 -8.53
N ASN A 108 4.61 1.09 -8.91
CA ASN A 108 5.00 0.53 -10.21
C ASN A 108 4.61 -0.94 -10.32
N LYS A 109 4.75 -1.72 -9.28
CA LYS A 109 4.33 -3.12 -9.27
C LYS A 109 2.82 -3.27 -9.41
N CYS A 110 2.04 -2.44 -8.73
CA CYS A 110 0.59 -2.43 -8.85
C CYS A 110 0.16 -2.05 -10.28
N ARG A 111 0.82 -1.05 -10.87
CA ARG A 111 0.50 -0.60 -12.25
C ARG A 111 0.82 -1.66 -13.30
N VAL A 112 1.87 -2.43 -13.10
CA VAL A 112 2.23 -3.53 -14.01
C VAL A 112 1.27 -4.71 -13.84
N CYS A 113 0.87 -5.00 -12.61
CA CYS A 113 0.03 -6.14 -12.28
C CYS A 113 -1.36 -6.06 -12.93
N VAL A 114 -1.99 -4.89 -12.96
CA VAL A 114 -3.36 -4.72 -13.48
C VAL A 114 -3.46 -5.07 -14.97
N PRO A 115 -2.59 -4.57 -15.87
CA PRO A 115 -2.63 -4.98 -17.27
C PRO A 115 -2.41 -6.48 -17.48
N LEU A 116 -1.53 -7.09 -16.70
CA LEU A 116 -1.29 -8.54 -16.78
C LEU A 116 -2.53 -9.34 -16.39
N LEU A 117 -3.23 -8.93 -15.35
CA LEU A 117 -4.49 -9.55 -14.95
C LEU A 117 -5.56 -9.40 -16.03
N LYS A 118 -5.67 -8.20 -16.62
CA LYS A 118 -6.64 -7.93 -17.69
C LYS A 118 -6.35 -8.75 -18.95
N SER A 119 -5.09 -8.94 -19.31
CA SER A 119 -4.71 -9.71 -20.49
C SER A 119 -5.10 -11.18 -20.38
N ASN A 120 -5.19 -11.71 -19.17
CA ASN A 120 -5.60 -13.08 -18.88
C ASN A 120 -7.10 -13.22 -18.68
N TYR A 121 -7.85 -12.12 -18.74
CA TYR A 121 -9.30 -12.13 -18.54
C TYR A 121 -10.02 -12.47 -19.84
N ASN A 122 -10.80 -13.57 -19.83
CA ASN A 122 -11.68 -13.92 -20.93
C ASN A 122 -13.14 -13.83 -20.44
N PRO A 123 -13.92 -12.85 -20.91
CA PRO A 123 -15.29 -12.68 -20.44
C PRO A 123 -16.22 -13.86 -20.77
N LEU A 124 -15.86 -14.69 -21.77
CA LEU A 124 -16.66 -15.87 -22.15
C LEU A 124 -16.44 -17.05 -21.20
N THR A 125 -15.31 -17.08 -20.49
CA THR A 125 -14.97 -18.17 -19.55
C THR A 125 -14.99 -17.70 -18.10
N ALA A 126 -15.19 -16.40 -17.87
CA ALA A 126 -15.25 -15.84 -16.52
C ALA A 126 -16.53 -16.31 -15.82
N ASN A 127 -16.39 -16.89 -14.64
CA ASN A 127 -17.53 -17.17 -13.79
C ASN A 127 -18.11 -15.86 -13.25
N PRO A 128 -19.44 -15.72 -13.22
CA PRO A 128 -20.10 -14.53 -12.70
C PRO A 128 -19.80 -14.29 -11.22
#